data_0b6323fede222ee6e31ca138f8def9ba
#
_entry.id   0b6323fede222ee6e31ca138f8def9ba
#
_cell.length_a   1.000
_cell.length_b   1.000
_cell.length_c   1.000
_cell.angle_alpha   90.00
_cell.angle_beta   90.00
_cell.angle_gamma   90.00
#
_symmetry.space_group_name_H-M   'P 1'
#
loop_
_entity.id
_entity.type
_entity.pdbx_description
1 polymer ?
#
loop_
_entity_poly.entity_id
_entity_poly.type
_entity_poly.pdbx_seq_one_letter_code
_entity_poly.pdbx_strand_id
1 'polypeptide(L)'
;MTHLVRYQDEAGGTGAGVLRDDGQVVPLAGSMAQLLALPLEELRAQVGKAGTDAVGPARLLAPLDGRGEVWCAGVTYARSRSARMEESTEQSVYDRVYSADRPELFLKSPAWRVVTDGEPVGIRVDSGHDVPEPELAVVANRYGEIVGFTVCNDMSSRSIEGENPLYIPQAKIFAGGCALAPGIRPAWEVGDPAALTITLSVRRGGGEAFSGKTSTNQLIRGLDALVGDLFTGNEFPDGAVLATGTGIVPDLDFALQAGDEIRIEVEQVGVLTNTVAVGKDPFGFLSGRADVKETR
;
A
#
# COMPACT_ATOMS: atom_id res chain seq x y z
N MET A 1 -11.71 15.14 7.85
CA MET A 1 -11.15 13.79 8.16
C MET A 1 -9.70 13.94 8.58
N THR A 2 -9.29 13.34 9.69
CA THR A 2 -7.91 13.43 10.18
C THR A 2 -7.07 12.33 9.56
N HIS A 3 -5.83 12.64 9.14
CA HIS A 3 -4.86 11.63 8.72
C HIS A 3 -3.50 11.89 9.38
N LEU A 4 -2.84 10.83 9.81
CA LEU A 4 -1.42 10.88 10.12
C LEU A 4 -0.63 10.85 8.80
N VAL A 5 0.28 11.81 8.62
CA VAL A 5 1.06 11.95 7.38
C VAL A 5 2.52 12.13 7.66
N ARG A 6 3.36 11.73 6.70
CA ARG A 6 4.72 12.25 6.59
C ARG A 6 4.71 13.39 5.59
N TYR A 7 5.48 14.41 5.88
CA TYR A 7 5.58 15.57 5.00
C TYR A 7 7.04 16.04 4.86
N GLN A 8 7.26 16.80 3.81
CA GLN A 8 8.47 17.60 3.60
C GLN A 8 8.05 19.05 3.48
N ASP A 9 8.65 19.92 4.31
CA ASP A 9 8.42 21.35 4.26
C ASP A 9 9.21 22.04 3.11
N GLU A 10 8.97 23.32 2.89
CA GLU A 10 9.65 24.12 1.85
C GLU A 10 11.17 24.21 2.04
N ALA A 11 11.66 24.07 3.27
CA ALA A 11 13.08 24.06 3.58
C ALA A 11 13.75 22.68 3.34
N GLY A 12 12.96 21.66 2.98
CA GLY A 12 13.42 20.29 2.77
C GLY A 12 13.45 19.44 4.06
N GLY A 13 13.01 19.99 5.20
CA GLY A 13 12.86 19.27 6.45
C GLY A 13 11.71 18.25 6.36
N THR A 14 11.91 17.05 6.92
CA THR A 14 10.88 16.02 6.95
C THR A 14 10.36 15.80 8.37
N GLY A 15 9.06 15.53 8.50
CA GLY A 15 8.42 15.28 9.78
C GLY A 15 7.16 14.42 9.64
N ALA A 16 6.57 14.08 10.79
CA ALA A 16 5.24 13.54 10.86
C ALA A 16 4.25 14.60 11.37
N GLY A 17 3.00 14.49 10.99
CA GLY A 17 1.97 15.45 11.36
C GLY A 17 0.56 14.92 11.17
N VAL A 18 -0.39 15.76 11.54
CA VAL A 18 -1.82 15.55 11.32
C VAL A 18 -2.26 16.41 10.13
N LEU A 19 -2.69 15.78 9.06
CA LEU A 19 -3.35 16.43 7.93
C LEU A 19 -4.82 16.65 8.30
N ARG A 20 -5.29 17.89 8.16
CA ARG A 20 -6.67 18.31 8.43
C ARG A 20 -7.49 18.40 7.15
N ASP A 21 -8.80 18.55 7.29
CA ASP A 21 -9.75 18.72 6.17
C ASP A 21 -9.48 19.95 5.29
N ASP A 22 -8.86 20.96 5.84
CA ASP A 22 -8.48 22.17 5.11
C ASP A 22 -7.16 22.01 4.33
N GLY A 23 -6.58 20.81 4.33
CA GLY A 23 -5.30 20.51 3.67
C GLY A 23 -4.05 20.95 4.44
N GLN A 24 -4.21 21.49 5.62
CA GLN A 24 -3.09 21.92 6.45
C GLN A 24 -2.49 20.75 7.25
N VAL A 25 -1.16 20.72 7.36
CA VAL A 25 -0.44 19.74 8.17
C VAL A 25 -0.01 20.39 9.48
N VAL A 26 -0.46 19.84 10.60
CA VAL A 26 -0.03 20.23 11.94
C VAL A 26 1.05 19.26 12.39
N PRO A 27 2.29 19.73 12.67
CA PRO A 27 3.40 18.86 13.01
C PRO A 27 3.17 18.14 14.34
N LEU A 28 3.61 16.90 14.40
CA LEU A 28 3.75 16.11 15.61
C LEU A 28 5.24 16.00 15.98
N ALA A 29 5.52 15.70 17.23
CA ALA A 29 6.88 15.45 17.67
C ALA A 29 7.39 14.11 17.14
N GLY A 30 8.54 14.11 16.46
CA GLY A 30 9.20 12.92 15.95
C GLY A 30 8.86 12.55 14.49
N SER A 31 9.46 11.47 14.03
CA SER A 31 9.20 10.86 12.71
C SER A 31 8.03 9.88 12.79
N MET A 32 7.55 9.37 11.64
CA MET A 32 6.51 8.33 11.63
C MET A 32 6.99 7.05 12.33
N ALA A 33 8.25 6.64 12.11
CA ALA A 33 8.85 5.52 12.81
C ALA A 33 8.83 5.69 14.34
N GLN A 34 9.12 6.91 14.83
CA GLN A 34 9.04 7.20 16.27
C GLN A 34 7.60 7.18 16.80
N LEU A 35 6.63 7.65 16.02
CA LEU A 35 5.21 7.59 16.38
C LEU A 35 4.74 6.12 16.43
N LEU A 36 5.09 5.31 15.44
CA LEU A 36 4.73 3.88 15.41
C LEU A 36 5.52 3.04 16.43
N ALA A 37 6.55 3.59 17.05
CA ALA A 37 7.22 2.96 18.19
C ALA A 37 6.51 3.18 19.53
N LEU A 38 5.47 4.04 19.59
CA LEU A 38 4.69 4.31 20.81
C LEU A 38 3.57 3.28 20.99
N PRO A 39 3.16 2.98 22.25
CA PRO A 39 1.89 2.32 22.51
C PRO A 39 0.72 3.12 21.91
N LEU A 40 -0.34 2.43 21.48
CA LEU A 40 -1.49 3.04 20.80
C LEU A 40 -2.12 4.19 21.60
N GLU A 41 -2.25 4.03 22.92
CA GLU A 41 -2.81 5.10 23.78
C GLU A 41 -1.96 6.37 23.79
N GLU A 42 -0.62 6.23 23.82
CA GLU A 42 0.30 7.36 23.81
C GLU A 42 0.27 8.07 22.46
N LEU A 43 0.29 7.31 21.37
CA LEU A 43 0.15 7.86 20.02
C LEU A 43 -1.17 8.62 19.87
N ARG A 44 -2.29 8.02 20.28
CA ARG A 44 -3.62 8.64 20.25
C ARG A 44 -3.66 9.93 21.08
N ALA A 45 -3.05 9.92 22.26
CA ALA A 45 -2.96 11.11 23.10
C ALA A 45 -2.11 12.22 22.46
N GLN A 46 -1.03 11.85 21.75
CA GLN A 46 -0.19 12.81 21.02
C GLN A 46 -0.94 13.43 19.85
N VAL A 47 -1.69 12.62 19.06
CA VAL A 47 -2.55 13.11 17.99
C VAL A 47 -3.64 14.04 18.51
N GLY A 48 -4.30 13.68 19.62
CA GLY A 48 -5.35 14.51 20.26
C GLY A 48 -4.84 15.83 20.84
N LYS A 49 -3.53 15.94 21.08
CA LYS A 49 -2.87 17.16 21.56
C LYS A 49 -2.21 17.97 20.44
N ALA A 50 -2.39 17.57 19.17
CA ALA A 50 -1.85 18.32 18.05
C ALA A 50 -2.28 19.79 18.13
N GLY A 51 -1.32 20.70 18.04
CA GLY A 51 -1.52 22.14 18.16
C GLY A 51 -2.39 22.71 17.03
N THR A 52 -2.41 24.02 16.92
CA THR A 52 -3.11 24.73 15.84
C THR A 52 -2.16 25.22 14.75
N ASP A 53 -0.88 25.31 15.05
CA ASP A 53 0.13 25.90 14.19
C ASP A 53 0.49 24.89 13.08
N ALA A 54 -0.01 25.17 11.89
CA ALA A 54 0.29 24.37 10.71
C ALA A 54 1.67 24.75 10.13
N VAL A 55 2.35 23.78 9.53
CA VAL A 55 3.46 24.07 8.63
C VAL A 55 2.95 24.76 7.38
N GLY A 56 3.82 25.54 6.70
CA GLY A 56 3.50 26.10 5.38
C GLY A 56 3.19 25.00 4.34
N PRO A 57 3.15 25.35 3.06
CA PRO A 57 2.95 24.35 2.01
C PRO A 57 3.90 23.18 2.18
N ALA A 58 3.37 21.98 2.17
CA ALA A 58 4.13 20.76 2.43
C ALA A 58 3.83 19.70 1.38
N ARG A 59 4.89 19.02 0.92
CA ARG A 59 4.73 17.83 0.09
C ARG A 59 4.47 16.63 0.99
N LEU A 60 3.40 15.89 0.73
CA LEU A 60 3.14 14.63 1.41
C LEU A 60 4.06 13.53 0.86
N LEU A 61 4.53 12.68 1.76
CA LEU A 61 5.44 11.56 1.48
C LEU A 61 4.74 10.23 1.77
N ALA A 62 5.32 9.13 1.30
CA ALA A 62 4.88 7.80 1.71
C ALA A 62 4.84 7.70 3.24
N PRO A 63 3.81 7.07 3.84
CA PRO A 63 3.52 7.18 5.28
C PRO A 63 4.43 6.33 6.17
N LEU A 64 5.55 5.86 5.64
CA LEU A 64 6.55 5.05 6.36
C LEU A 64 7.94 5.66 6.23
N ASP A 65 8.75 5.50 7.28
CA ASP A 65 10.20 5.81 7.28
C ASP A 65 10.97 4.80 8.16
N GLY A 66 12.24 5.09 8.39
CA GLY A 66 13.10 4.24 9.21
C GLY A 66 13.22 2.82 8.67
N ARG A 67 13.00 1.84 9.55
CA ARG A 67 13.00 0.39 9.25
C ARG A 67 11.60 -0.14 8.98
N GLY A 68 10.63 0.74 8.71
CA GLY A 68 9.27 0.34 8.38
C GLY A 68 9.23 -0.59 7.16
N GLU A 69 8.34 -1.54 7.17
CA GLU A 69 8.17 -2.54 6.12
C GLU A 69 6.70 -2.60 5.69
N VAL A 70 6.49 -2.88 4.41
CA VAL A 70 5.18 -3.24 3.86
C VAL A 70 5.17 -4.73 3.58
N TRP A 71 4.20 -5.41 4.14
CA TRP A 71 3.90 -6.82 3.93
C TRP A 71 2.55 -6.95 3.24
N CYS A 72 2.33 -8.07 2.58
CA CYS A 72 1.04 -8.40 1.96
C CYS A 72 0.55 -9.75 2.44
N ALA A 73 -0.78 -9.88 2.54
CA ALA A 73 -1.47 -11.14 2.75
C ALA A 73 -2.10 -11.61 1.43
N GLY A 74 -1.63 -12.74 0.90
CA GLY A 74 -2.14 -13.29 -0.36
C GLY A 74 -3.40 -14.12 -0.18
N VAL A 75 -4.18 -14.24 -1.26
CA VAL A 75 -5.34 -15.16 -1.39
C VAL A 75 -6.38 -15.02 -0.27
N THR A 76 -6.68 -13.79 0.12
CA THR A 76 -7.62 -13.49 1.22
C THR A 76 -9.07 -13.27 0.77
N TYR A 77 -9.31 -13.15 -0.54
CA TYR A 77 -10.63 -13.01 -1.16
C TYR A 77 -10.94 -14.21 -2.07
N ALA A 78 -12.22 -14.59 -2.15
CA ALA A 78 -12.66 -15.66 -3.06
C ALA A 78 -12.31 -15.36 -4.54
N ARG A 79 -12.42 -14.09 -4.96
CA ARG A 79 -12.07 -13.64 -6.32
C ARG A 79 -10.56 -13.81 -6.60
N SER A 80 -9.69 -13.43 -5.65
CA SER A 80 -8.25 -13.62 -5.82
C SER A 80 -7.86 -15.10 -5.89
N ARG A 81 -8.49 -15.96 -5.06
CA ARG A 81 -8.32 -17.42 -5.17
C ARG A 81 -8.66 -17.92 -6.57
N SER A 82 -9.84 -17.56 -7.10
CA SER A 82 -10.28 -18.01 -8.43
C SER A 82 -9.32 -17.54 -9.52
N ALA A 83 -8.92 -16.26 -9.50
CA ALA A 83 -7.99 -15.71 -10.48
C ALA A 83 -6.62 -16.42 -10.44
N ARG A 84 -6.08 -16.66 -9.24
CA ARG A 84 -4.81 -17.39 -9.09
C ARG A 84 -4.90 -18.82 -9.63
N MET A 85 -6.03 -19.49 -9.42
CA MET A 85 -6.24 -20.83 -9.96
C MET A 85 -6.34 -20.82 -11.50
N GLU A 86 -6.91 -19.79 -12.11
CA GLU A 86 -7.01 -19.63 -13.56
C GLU A 86 -5.64 -19.36 -14.21
N GLU A 87 -4.77 -18.58 -13.52
CA GLU A 87 -3.48 -18.10 -14.03
C GLU A 87 -2.32 -19.08 -13.78
N SER A 88 -2.42 -19.94 -12.78
CA SER A 88 -1.30 -20.76 -12.31
C SER A 88 -1.28 -22.17 -12.91
N THR A 89 -0.07 -22.66 -13.17
CA THR A 89 0.19 -24.07 -13.46
C THR A 89 -0.02 -24.98 -12.24
N GLU A 90 -0.01 -24.40 -11.01
CA GLU A 90 -0.11 -25.10 -9.72
C GLU A 90 -1.37 -24.72 -8.94
N GLN A 91 -2.54 -24.86 -9.57
CA GLN A 91 -3.84 -24.43 -9.04
C GLN A 91 -4.13 -24.90 -7.61
N SER A 92 -3.72 -26.13 -7.27
CA SER A 92 -3.98 -26.74 -5.96
C SER A 92 -3.31 -26.03 -4.80
N VAL A 93 -2.24 -25.28 -5.04
CA VAL A 93 -1.53 -24.51 -4.01
C VAL A 93 -2.40 -23.37 -3.50
N TYR A 94 -3.00 -22.61 -4.42
CA TYR A 94 -3.82 -21.45 -4.06
C TYR A 94 -5.14 -21.82 -3.38
N ASP A 95 -5.76 -22.94 -3.78
CA ASP A 95 -6.94 -23.47 -3.09
C ASP A 95 -6.64 -23.89 -1.65
N ARG A 96 -5.48 -24.54 -1.43
CA ARG A 96 -5.04 -24.93 -0.09
C ARG A 96 -4.70 -23.73 0.78
N VAL A 97 -4.05 -22.68 0.24
CA VAL A 97 -3.70 -21.47 0.99
C VAL A 97 -4.95 -20.71 1.42
N TYR A 98 -5.97 -20.64 0.55
CA TYR A 98 -7.23 -19.98 0.89
C TYR A 98 -7.90 -20.57 2.13
N SER A 99 -7.89 -21.90 2.25
CA SER A 99 -8.54 -22.63 3.36
C SER A 99 -7.59 -23.01 4.50
N ALA A 100 -6.29 -22.71 4.40
CA ALA A 100 -5.31 -23.04 5.43
C ALA A 100 -5.50 -22.19 6.70
N ASP A 101 -5.07 -22.71 7.87
CA ASP A 101 -5.02 -21.94 9.10
C ASP A 101 -3.97 -20.80 9.00
N ARG A 102 -2.82 -21.09 8.38
CA ARG A 102 -1.73 -20.12 8.16
C ARG A 102 -1.98 -19.29 6.91
N PRO A 103 -2.04 -17.94 7.00
CA PRO A 103 -2.13 -17.08 5.82
C PRO A 103 -0.82 -17.10 5.02
N GLU A 104 -0.91 -16.80 3.73
CA GLU A 104 0.24 -16.40 2.95
C GLU A 104 0.64 -14.98 3.37
N LEU A 105 1.87 -14.80 3.83
CA LEU A 105 2.44 -13.49 4.14
C LEU A 105 3.78 -13.35 3.44
N PHE A 106 3.99 -12.23 2.75
CA PHE A 106 5.25 -11.95 2.07
C PHE A 106 5.64 -10.48 2.20
N LEU A 107 6.95 -10.23 2.26
CA LEU A 107 7.49 -8.88 2.22
C LEU A 107 7.19 -8.25 0.85
N LYS A 108 6.58 -7.06 0.85
CA LYS A 108 6.30 -6.29 -0.35
C LYS A 108 7.36 -5.23 -0.62
N SER A 109 7.71 -4.45 0.40
CA SER A 109 8.65 -3.35 0.23
C SER A 109 9.22 -2.87 1.56
N PRO A 110 10.51 -2.50 1.62
CA PRO A 110 11.01 -1.63 2.69
C PRO A 110 10.51 -0.19 2.45
N ALA A 111 10.42 0.60 3.53
CA ALA A 111 9.90 1.97 3.51
C ALA A 111 10.50 2.85 2.40
N TRP A 112 11.83 2.79 2.18
CA TRP A 112 12.53 3.63 1.20
C TRP A 112 12.15 3.38 -0.27
N ARG A 113 11.52 2.25 -0.57
CA ARG A 113 11.11 1.86 -1.94
C ARG A 113 9.62 2.09 -2.20
N VAL A 114 8.87 2.50 -1.20
CA VAL A 114 7.43 2.79 -1.33
C VAL A 114 7.26 4.12 -2.05
N VAL A 115 6.45 4.13 -3.10
CA VAL A 115 5.97 5.35 -3.76
C VAL A 115 4.63 5.79 -3.17
N THR A 116 4.24 7.05 -3.39
CA THR A 116 3.00 7.60 -2.85
C THR A 116 2.15 8.27 -3.93
N ASP A 117 1.09 8.94 -3.51
CA ASP A 117 0.15 9.64 -4.40
C ASP A 117 0.87 10.62 -5.35
N GLY A 118 0.50 10.58 -6.62
CA GLY A 118 1.12 11.38 -7.67
C GLY A 118 2.49 10.90 -8.16
N GLU A 119 3.15 9.98 -7.44
CA GLU A 119 4.41 9.35 -7.90
C GLU A 119 4.11 8.18 -8.85
N PRO A 120 5.05 7.81 -9.76
CA PRO A 120 4.82 6.70 -10.67
C PRO A 120 4.79 5.35 -9.96
N VAL A 121 4.02 4.39 -10.50
CA VAL A 121 4.12 2.95 -10.20
C VAL A 121 4.74 2.21 -11.36
N GLY A 122 5.38 1.07 -11.08
CA GLY A 122 6.18 0.32 -12.05
C GLY A 122 5.44 -0.87 -12.65
N ILE A 123 5.75 -1.15 -13.93
CA ILE A 123 5.59 -2.47 -14.54
C ILE A 123 6.95 -2.95 -15.02
N ARG A 124 7.15 -4.27 -15.02
CA ARG A 124 8.47 -4.86 -15.32
C ARG A 124 8.69 -4.95 -16.83
N VAL A 125 9.95 -4.77 -17.26
CA VAL A 125 10.32 -4.91 -18.70
C VAL A 125 10.30 -6.37 -19.16
N ASP A 126 10.39 -7.32 -18.23
CA ASP A 126 10.42 -8.77 -18.47
C ASP A 126 9.09 -9.46 -18.09
N SER A 127 8.02 -8.69 -17.89
CA SER A 127 6.66 -9.16 -17.66
C SER A 127 5.78 -8.89 -18.88
N GLY A 128 4.96 -9.87 -19.23
CA GLY A 128 3.95 -9.72 -20.30
C GLY A 128 2.56 -9.35 -19.79
N HIS A 129 2.33 -9.42 -18.46
CA HIS A 129 1.02 -9.19 -17.87
C HIS A 129 1.17 -8.63 -16.46
N ASP A 130 1.00 -7.32 -16.33
CA ASP A 130 1.05 -6.59 -15.06
C ASP A 130 -0.31 -5.99 -14.74
N VAL A 131 -0.71 -6.03 -13.46
CA VAL A 131 -2.00 -5.52 -13.00
C VAL A 131 -1.85 -4.74 -11.69
N PRO A 132 -2.78 -3.80 -11.38
CA PRO A 132 -2.89 -3.21 -10.06
C PRO A 132 -3.70 -4.13 -9.15
N GLU A 133 -3.35 -4.19 -7.89
CA GLU A 133 -4.10 -4.85 -6.84
C GLU A 133 -4.47 -3.81 -5.77
N PRO A 134 -5.71 -3.30 -5.80
CA PRO A 134 -6.17 -2.33 -4.80
C PRO A 134 -6.50 -3.03 -3.49
N GLU A 135 -5.93 -2.52 -2.39
CA GLU A 135 -6.06 -3.13 -1.08
C GLU A 135 -6.29 -2.12 0.03
N LEU A 136 -7.09 -2.51 1.03
CA LEU A 136 -7.00 -1.92 2.36
C LEU A 136 -5.66 -2.34 2.96
N ALA A 137 -4.91 -1.42 3.53
CA ALA A 137 -3.71 -1.73 4.29
C ALA A 137 -3.85 -1.31 5.75
N VAL A 138 -3.55 -2.23 6.65
CA VAL A 138 -3.50 -2.00 8.10
C VAL A 138 -2.14 -1.44 8.47
N VAL A 139 -2.09 -0.40 9.28
CA VAL A 139 -0.86 0.13 9.88
C VAL A 139 -0.84 -0.29 11.35
N ALA A 140 0.15 -1.08 11.72
CA ALA A 140 0.36 -1.52 13.08
C ALA A 140 1.61 -0.88 13.70
N ASN A 141 1.56 -0.54 14.99
CA ASN A 141 2.71 -0.08 15.73
C ASN A 141 3.65 -1.26 16.10
N ARG A 142 4.75 -0.96 16.77
CA ARG A 142 5.74 -1.99 17.18
C ARG A 142 5.17 -3.09 18.10
N TYR A 143 4.01 -2.86 18.71
CA TYR A 143 3.36 -3.81 19.62
C TYR A 143 2.30 -4.66 18.91
N GLY A 144 2.12 -4.49 17.59
CA GLY A 144 1.06 -5.16 16.83
C GLY A 144 -0.33 -4.56 17.05
N GLU A 145 -0.43 -3.38 17.66
CA GLU A 145 -1.69 -2.68 17.83
C GLU A 145 -2.05 -1.93 16.54
N ILE A 146 -3.29 -2.04 16.08
CA ILE A 146 -3.77 -1.37 14.85
C ILE A 146 -3.92 0.12 15.10
N VAL A 147 -3.01 0.90 14.52
CA VAL A 147 -3.01 2.37 14.59
C VAL A 147 -4.03 2.98 13.63
N GLY A 148 -4.16 2.40 12.44
CA GLY A 148 -5.03 2.94 11.41
C GLY A 148 -4.94 2.19 10.09
N PHE A 149 -5.47 2.82 9.06
CA PHE A 149 -5.61 2.24 7.73
C PHE A 149 -5.10 3.20 6.66
N THR A 150 -4.58 2.64 5.58
CA THR A 150 -4.20 3.38 4.37
C THR A 150 -4.60 2.59 3.12
N VAL A 151 -4.45 3.21 1.96
CA VAL A 151 -4.69 2.57 0.66
C VAL A 151 -3.38 2.02 0.14
N CYS A 152 -3.38 0.76 -0.31
CA CYS A 152 -2.23 0.15 -0.96
C CYS A 152 -2.56 -0.23 -2.41
N ASN A 153 -1.58 -0.06 -3.30
CA ASN A 153 -1.53 -0.69 -4.61
C ASN A 153 -0.38 -1.70 -4.61
N ASP A 154 -0.73 -2.98 -4.51
CA ASP A 154 0.20 -4.11 -4.66
C ASP A 154 0.39 -4.42 -6.15
N MET A 155 1.25 -3.65 -6.83
CA MET A 155 1.56 -3.88 -8.25
C MET A 155 2.12 -5.27 -8.45
N SER A 156 1.55 -6.02 -9.41
CA SER A 156 1.79 -7.44 -9.58
C SER A 156 2.14 -7.79 -11.02
N SER A 157 3.23 -8.55 -11.20
CA SER A 157 3.51 -9.24 -12.46
C SER A 157 2.81 -10.60 -12.46
N ARG A 158 1.65 -10.67 -13.10
CA ARG A 158 0.85 -11.91 -13.19
C ARG A 158 1.52 -13.00 -13.99
N SER A 159 2.27 -12.64 -15.05
CA SER A 159 2.99 -13.60 -15.86
C SER A 159 4.06 -14.34 -15.03
N ILE A 160 4.84 -13.60 -14.20
CA ILE A 160 5.88 -14.21 -13.35
C ILE A 160 5.26 -15.00 -12.20
N GLU A 161 4.20 -14.46 -11.59
CA GLU A 161 3.50 -15.13 -10.49
C GLU A 161 2.83 -16.43 -10.92
N GLY A 162 2.19 -16.44 -12.11
CA GLY A 162 1.54 -17.63 -12.67
C GLY A 162 2.52 -18.69 -13.16
N GLU A 163 3.75 -18.31 -13.50
CA GLU A 163 4.80 -19.24 -13.95
C GLU A 163 5.21 -20.23 -12.85
N ASN A 164 5.43 -19.73 -11.62
CA ASN A 164 5.78 -20.56 -10.48
C ASN A 164 5.50 -19.83 -9.15
N PRO A 165 4.79 -20.46 -8.18
CA PRO A 165 4.52 -19.87 -6.87
C PRO A 165 5.77 -19.43 -6.11
N LEU A 166 6.94 -20.04 -6.37
CA LEU A 166 8.21 -19.64 -5.76
C LEU A 166 8.77 -18.31 -6.29
N TYR A 167 8.18 -17.76 -7.35
CA TYR A 167 8.58 -16.48 -7.94
C TYR A 167 7.83 -15.28 -7.36
N ILE A 168 7.02 -15.46 -6.31
CA ILE A 168 6.34 -14.36 -5.60
C ILE A 168 7.29 -13.17 -5.31
N PRO A 169 8.53 -13.35 -4.81
CA PRO A 169 9.41 -12.20 -4.60
C PRO A 169 9.74 -11.44 -5.88
N GLN A 170 9.86 -12.11 -7.01
CA GLN A 170 10.13 -11.46 -8.30
C GLN A 170 8.87 -10.82 -8.88
N ALA A 171 7.71 -11.45 -8.69
CA ALA A 171 6.42 -10.96 -9.16
C ALA A 171 5.94 -9.71 -8.41
N LYS A 172 6.34 -9.54 -7.15
CA LYS A 172 5.82 -8.54 -6.22
C LYS A 172 6.84 -7.48 -5.79
N ILE A 173 8.17 -7.79 -5.76
CA ILE A 173 9.20 -6.90 -5.21
C ILE A 173 10.05 -6.33 -6.34
N PHE A 174 9.68 -5.15 -6.83
CA PHE A 174 10.41 -4.43 -7.87
C PHE A 174 10.26 -2.92 -7.71
N ALA A 175 11.01 -2.13 -8.48
CA ALA A 175 10.97 -0.68 -8.43
C ALA A 175 9.58 -0.15 -8.84
N GLY A 176 8.96 0.68 -8.00
CA GLY A 176 7.59 1.15 -8.18
C GLY A 176 6.52 0.08 -7.97
N GLY A 177 6.89 -1.10 -7.44
CA GLY A 177 5.95 -2.21 -7.23
C GLY A 177 5.01 -2.03 -6.04
N CYS A 178 5.25 -1.05 -5.16
CA CYS A 178 4.44 -0.79 -3.97
C CYS A 178 4.12 0.69 -3.85
N ALA A 179 2.84 1.03 -3.84
CA ALA A 179 2.38 2.39 -3.57
C ALA A 179 1.45 2.43 -2.37
N LEU A 180 1.60 3.44 -1.51
CA LEU A 180 0.71 3.72 -0.40
C LEU A 180 0.16 5.15 -0.50
N ALA A 181 -1.12 5.34 -0.15
CA ALA A 181 -1.64 6.69 0.05
C ALA A 181 -0.82 7.41 1.14
N PRO A 182 -0.65 8.74 1.05
CA PRO A 182 0.23 9.46 1.97
C PRO A 182 -0.32 9.56 3.40
N GLY A 183 -1.62 9.30 3.57
CA GLY A 183 -2.31 9.41 4.86
C GLY A 183 -2.65 8.07 5.48
N ILE A 184 -2.42 7.96 6.79
CA ILE A 184 -2.94 6.89 7.65
C ILE A 184 -4.19 7.41 8.33
N ARG A 185 -5.36 6.84 8.03
CA ARG A 185 -6.61 7.14 8.72
C ARG A 185 -6.60 6.46 10.08
N PRO A 186 -6.67 7.18 11.20
CA PRO A 186 -6.67 6.57 12.53
C PRO A 186 -7.80 5.56 12.72
N ALA A 187 -7.50 4.41 13.32
CA ALA A 187 -8.49 3.34 13.49
C ALA A 187 -9.72 3.79 14.30
N TRP A 188 -9.52 4.69 15.26
CA TRP A 188 -10.61 5.23 16.08
C TRP A 188 -11.51 6.26 15.36
N GLU A 189 -11.21 6.59 14.11
CA GLU A 189 -11.99 7.49 13.25
C GLU A 189 -12.63 6.74 12.05
N VAL A 190 -12.34 5.46 11.89
CA VAL A 190 -12.97 4.58 10.90
C VAL A 190 -14.11 3.83 11.58
N GLY A 191 -15.25 3.72 10.91
CA GLY A 191 -16.40 2.97 11.43
C GLY A 191 -16.09 1.47 11.55
N ASP A 192 -16.71 0.66 10.69
CA ASP A 192 -16.41 -0.77 10.63
C ASP A 192 -15.39 -1.05 9.51
N PRO A 193 -14.12 -1.34 9.83
CA PRO A 193 -13.12 -1.62 8.82
C PRO A 193 -13.38 -2.93 8.04
N ALA A 194 -14.27 -3.80 8.53
CA ALA A 194 -14.71 -5.00 7.84
C ALA A 194 -15.86 -4.76 6.84
N ALA A 195 -16.31 -3.52 6.65
CA ALA A 195 -17.43 -3.19 5.76
C ALA A 195 -17.12 -2.01 4.81
N LEU A 196 -15.86 -1.75 4.51
CA LEU A 196 -15.43 -0.64 3.63
C LEU A 196 -15.56 -1.04 2.16
N THR A 197 -16.00 -0.08 1.34
CA THR A 197 -15.95 -0.20 -0.12
C THR A 197 -14.55 0.11 -0.63
N ILE A 198 -14.05 -0.70 -1.59
CA ILE A 198 -12.84 -0.46 -2.34
C ILE A 198 -13.20 -0.31 -3.81
N THR A 199 -12.74 0.74 -4.48
CA THR A 199 -12.92 0.95 -5.91
C THR A 199 -11.59 1.14 -6.61
N LEU A 200 -11.50 0.63 -7.82
CA LEU A 200 -10.38 0.80 -8.74
C LEU A 200 -10.89 1.37 -10.04
N SER A 201 -10.20 2.35 -10.59
CA SER A 201 -10.35 2.76 -11.98
C SER A 201 -8.98 2.89 -12.64
N VAL A 202 -8.87 2.45 -13.88
CA VAL A 202 -7.70 2.62 -14.73
C VAL A 202 -8.12 3.40 -15.98
N ARG A 203 -7.42 4.50 -16.25
CA ARG A 203 -7.67 5.34 -17.43
C ARG A 203 -6.50 5.23 -18.40
N ARG A 204 -6.83 5.14 -19.69
CA ARG A 204 -5.86 5.06 -20.78
C ARG A 204 -6.28 6.00 -21.90
N GLY A 205 -5.39 6.90 -22.32
CA GLY A 205 -5.69 7.85 -23.40
C GLY A 205 -6.93 8.71 -23.14
N GLY A 206 -7.26 9.00 -21.86
CA GLY A 206 -8.42 9.78 -21.46
C GLY A 206 -9.74 9.00 -21.32
N GLY A 207 -9.79 7.72 -21.76
CA GLY A 207 -10.92 6.80 -21.58
C GLY A 207 -10.77 5.88 -20.37
N GLU A 208 -11.86 5.23 -19.93
CA GLU A 208 -11.81 4.15 -18.95
C GLU A 208 -11.30 2.87 -19.65
N ALA A 209 -10.21 2.28 -19.11
CA ALA A 209 -9.67 1.02 -19.59
C ALA A 209 -10.10 -0.16 -18.71
N PHE A 210 -10.30 0.10 -17.42
CA PHE A 210 -10.81 -0.88 -16.46
C PHE A 210 -11.44 -0.17 -15.27
N SER A 211 -12.47 -0.78 -14.68
CA SER A 211 -13.00 -0.38 -13.37
C SER A 211 -13.50 -1.60 -12.61
N GLY A 212 -13.41 -1.51 -11.27
CA GLY A 212 -13.84 -2.58 -10.39
C GLY A 212 -14.24 -2.07 -9.01
N LYS A 213 -15.03 -2.88 -8.31
CA LYS A 213 -15.51 -2.59 -6.95
C LYS A 213 -15.57 -3.86 -6.13
N THR A 214 -15.15 -3.77 -4.86
CA THR A 214 -15.26 -4.84 -3.87
C THR A 214 -15.56 -4.25 -2.49
N SER A 215 -15.61 -5.10 -1.48
CA SER A 215 -15.74 -4.67 -0.08
C SER A 215 -14.90 -5.55 0.83
N THR A 216 -14.37 -4.97 1.89
CA THR A 216 -13.61 -5.68 2.94
C THR A 216 -14.43 -6.73 3.67
N ASN A 217 -15.77 -6.71 3.57
CA ASN A 217 -16.63 -7.77 4.12
C ASN A 217 -16.47 -9.13 3.41
N GLN A 218 -15.75 -9.16 2.28
CA GLN A 218 -15.42 -10.40 1.55
C GLN A 218 -14.07 -11.02 1.98
N LEU A 219 -13.34 -10.34 2.89
CA LEU A 219 -12.14 -10.92 3.51
C LEU A 219 -12.52 -12.15 4.33
N ILE A 220 -11.84 -13.26 4.09
CA ILE A 220 -12.06 -14.51 4.85
C ILE A 220 -11.29 -14.54 6.18
N ARG A 221 -10.38 -13.59 6.38
CA ARG A 221 -9.56 -13.48 7.60
C ARG A 221 -9.77 -12.13 8.26
N GLY A 222 -9.93 -12.12 9.58
CA GLY A 222 -10.03 -10.89 10.35
C GLY A 222 -8.71 -10.10 10.34
N LEU A 223 -8.80 -8.77 10.39
CA LEU A 223 -7.62 -7.89 10.34
C LEU A 223 -6.70 -8.12 11.53
N ASP A 224 -7.25 -8.29 12.73
CA ASP A 224 -6.46 -8.58 13.95
C ASP A 224 -5.72 -9.93 13.85
N ALA A 225 -6.35 -10.94 13.24
CA ALA A 225 -5.72 -12.24 13.03
C ALA A 225 -4.53 -12.13 12.05
N LEU A 226 -4.69 -11.40 10.93
CA LEU A 226 -3.60 -11.17 9.97
C LEU A 226 -2.43 -10.42 10.60
N VAL A 227 -2.70 -9.39 11.41
CA VAL A 227 -1.66 -8.66 12.16
C VAL A 227 -1.00 -9.59 13.18
N GLY A 228 -1.77 -10.37 13.91
CA GLY A 228 -1.26 -11.34 14.89
C GLY A 228 -0.32 -12.37 14.24
N ASP A 229 -0.70 -12.92 13.07
CA ASP A 229 0.13 -13.85 12.32
C ASP A 229 1.44 -13.19 11.85
N LEU A 230 1.40 -11.94 11.38
CA LEU A 230 2.58 -11.19 10.96
C LEU A 230 3.55 -10.99 12.13
N PHE A 231 3.05 -10.63 13.31
CA PHE A 231 3.86 -10.35 14.50
C PHE A 231 4.29 -11.61 15.25
N THR A 232 3.77 -12.79 14.91
CA THR A 232 4.16 -14.04 15.58
C THR A 232 5.64 -14.39 15.38
N GLY A 233 6.20 -14.08 14.21
CA GLY A 233 7.56 -14.49 13.84
C GLY A 233 8.56 -13.35 13.67
N ASN A 234 8.09 -12.08 13.72
CA ASN A 234 8.94 -10.92 13.42
C ASN A 234 8.74 -9.78 14.42
N GLU A 235 9.81 -9.02 14.62
CA GLU A 235 9.80 -7.75 15.35
C GLU A 235 9.77 -6.58 14.35
N PHE A 236 8.88 -5.62 14.60
CA PHE A 236 8.75 -4.41 13.77
C PHE A 236 8.97 -3.15 14.63
N PRO A 237 10.23 -2.80 14.91
CA PRO A 237 10.55 -1.74 15.89
C PRO A 237 10.02 -0.36 15.50
N ASP A 238 9.80 -0.12 14.21
CA ASP A 238 9.28 1.14 13.65
C ASP A 238 7.86 0.95 13.06
N GLY A 239 7.15 -0.09 13.54
CA GLY A 239 5.84 -0.48 13.01
C GLY A 239 5.91 -1.18 11.64
N ALA A 240 4.74 -1.64 11.16
CA ALA A 240 4.59 -2.29 9.87
C ALA A 240 3.28 -1.89 9.19
N VAL A 241 3.26 -1.99 7.87
CA VAL A 241 2.04 -1.93 7.06
C VAL A 241 1.75 -3.32 6.52
N LEU A 242 0.51 -3.79 6.67
CA LEU A 242 0.04 -5.04 6.13
C LEU A 242 -1.11 -4.77 5.14
N ALA A 243 -0.84 -4.91 3.85
CA ALA A 243 -1.84 -4.95 2.81
C ALA A 243 -2.61 -6.28 2.89
N THR A 244 -3.94 -6.22 2.82
CA THR A 244 -4.82 -7.32 3.28
C THR A 244 -5.31 -8.21 2.16
N GLY A 245 -4.81 -8.01 0.95
CA GLY A 245 -5.23 -8.71 -0.25
C GLY A 245 -6.29 -7.95 -1.03
N THR A 246 -6.47 -8.35 -2.29
CA THR A 246 -7.41 -7.72 -3.22
C THR A 246 -8.63 -8.60 -3.54
N GLY A 247 -9.79 -7.96 -3.63
CA GLY A 247 -11.01 -8.54 -4.17
C GLY A 247 -11.33 -8.06 -5.59
N ILE A 248 -10.47 -7.22 -6.20
CA ILE A 248 -10.59 -6.75 -7.58
C ILE A 248 -9.42 -7.29 -8.38
N VAL A 249 -9.72 -8.20 -9.29
CA VAL A 249 -8.72 -8.82 -10.17
C VAL A 249 -9.20 -8.64 -11.60
N PRO A 250 -8.48 -7.86 -12.44
CA PRO A 250 -8.78 -7.75 -13.85
C PRO A 250 -8.74 -9.12 -14.55
N ASP A 251 -9.51 -9.28 -15.60
CA ASP A 251 -9.51 -10.48 -16.42
C ASP A 251 -8.22 -10.58 -17.25
N LEU A 252 -7.94 -11.78 -17.80
CA LEU A 252 -6.67 -12.08 -18.49
C LEU A 252 -6.40 -11.23 -19.76
N ASP A 253 -7.42 -10.60 -20.31
CA ASP A 253 -7.31 -9.72 -21.47
C ASP A 253 -6.91 -8.28 -21.11
N PHE A 254 -6.89 -7.95 -19.82
CA PHE A 254 -6.44 -6.64 -19.34
C PHE A 254 -5.00 -6.70 -18.81
N ALA A 255 -4.15 -5.84 -19.32
CA ALA A 255 -2.82 -5.57 -18.79
C ALA A 255 -2.55 -4.06 -18.77
N LEU A 256 -1.80 -3.61 -17.76
CA LEU A 256 -1.35 -2.22 -17.66
C LEU A 256 -0.39 -1.85 -18.78
N GLN A 257 -0.41 -0.58 -19.16
CA GLN A 257 0.48 0.04 -20.13
C GLN A 257 1.12 1.30 -19.57
N ALA A 258 2.28 1.69 -20.13
CA ALA A 258 2.89 2.95 -19.79
C ALA A 258 1.91 4.13 -19.97
N GLY A 259 1.84 5.01 -19.01
CA GLY A 259 0.96 6.19 -19.03
C GLY A 259 -0.48 5.92 -18.58
N ASP A 260 -0.85 4.68 -18.22
CA ASP A 260 -2.13 4.43 -17.57
C ASP A 260 -2.18 5.19 -16.23
N GLU A 261 -3.32 5.79 -15.93
CA GLU A 261 -3.61 6.40 -14.63
C GLU A 261 -4.44 5.42 -13.80
N ILE A 262 -3.91 5.03 -12.66
CA ILE A 262 -4.56 4.13 -11.70
C ILE A 262 -5.09 4.98 -10.55
N ARG A 263 -6.39 4.89 -10.25
CA ARG A 263 -7.00 5.51 -9.07
C ARG A 263 -7.67 4.45 -8.21
N ILE A 264 -7.23 4.37 -6.97
CA ILE A 264 -7.79 3.49 -5.94
C ILE A 264 -8.42 4.35 -4.86
N GLU A 265 -9.64 4.00 -4.44
CA GLU A 265 -10.30 4.64 -3.32
C GLU A 265 -10.79 3.57 -2.34
N VAL A 266 -10.47 3.76 -1.07
CA VAL A 266 -11.02 2.99 0.04
C VAL A 266 -11.88 3.92 0.89
N GLU A 267 -13.15 3.57 0.99
CA GLU A 267 -14.16 4.34 1.72
C GLU A 267 -13.68 4.68 3.14
N GLN A 268 -13.89 5.93 3.58
CA GLN A 268 -13.45 6.48 4.87
C GLN A 268 -11.91 6.50 5.09
N VAL A 269 -11.11 5.90 4.22
CA VAL A 269 -9.65 5.80 4.41
C VAL A 269 -8.90 6.80 3.54
N GLY A 270 -9.16 6.82 2.23
CA GLY A 270 -8.49 7.76 1.35
C GLY A 270 -8.44 7.32 -0.11
N VAL A 271 -7.62 8.05 -0.86
CA VAL A 271 -7.43 7.87 -2.30
C VAL A 271 -5.94 7.78 -2.61
N LEU A 272 -5.60 6.98 -3.60
CA LEU A 272 -4.25 6.84 -4.15
C LEU A 272 -4.33 6.90 -5.67
N THR A 273 -3.57 7.80 -6.29
CA THR A 273 -3.51 7.95 -7.75
C THR A 273 -2.07 7.88 -8.21
N ASN A 274 -1.79 7.03 -9.19
CA ASN A 274 -0.46 6.84 -9.73
C ASN A 274 -0.50 6.71 -11.26
N THR A 275 0.59 7.11 -11.92
CA THR A 275 0.78 6.87 -13.36
C THR A 275 1.76 5.71 -13.56
N VAL A 276 1.47 4.84 -14.52
CA VAL A 276 2.28 3.65 -14.82
C VAL A 276 3.54 4.03 -15.61
N ALA A 277 4.70 3.59 -15.12
CA ALA A 277 6.00 3.69 -15.79
C ALA A 277 6.62 2.31 -16.01
N VAL A 278 7.46 2.16 -17.05
CA VAL A 278 8.09 0.88 -17.42
C VAL A 278 9.51 0.78 -16.89
N GLY A 279 9.84 -0.33 -16.28
CA GLY A 279 11.19 -0.65 -15.84
C GLY A 279 11.60 0.10 -14.57
N LYS A 280 12.88 0.02 -14.21
CA LYS A 280 13.42 0.57 -12.96
C LYS A 280 13.93 2.00 -13.04
N ASP A 281 14.26 2.49 -14.23
CA ASP A 281 14.96 3.77 -14.40
C ASP A 281 14.12 4.98 -13.94
N PRO A 282 12.79 5.03 -14.15
CA PRO A 282 11.94 6.10 -13.62
C PRO A 282 11.96 6.23 -12.08
N PHE A 283 12.44 5.23 -11.36
CA PHE A 283 12.48 5.16 -9.90
C PHE A 283 13.85 5.48 -9.29
N GLY A 284 14.75 6.07 -10.07
CA GLY A 284 16.09 6.49 -9.61
C GLY A 284 16.03 7.40 -8.38
N PHE A 285 15.01 8.23 -8.26
CA PHE A 285 14.79 9.14 -7.13
C PHE A 285 14.66 8.41 -5.78
N LEU A 286 14.15 7.18 -5.75
CA LEU A 286 14.03 6.37 -4.53
C LEU A 286 15.39 5.99 -3.94
N SER A 287 16.42 5.85 -4.78
CA SER A 287 17.78 5.48 -4.36
C SER A 287 18.73 6.67 -4.29
N GLY A 288 18.23 7.91 -4.41
CA GLY A 288 19.05 9.12 -4.45
C GLY A 288 19.89 9.27 -5.71
N ARG A 289 19.61 8.51 -6.76
CA ARG A 289 20.18 8.77 -8.09
C ARG A 289 19.59 10.07 -8.62
N ALA A 290 20.43 11.07 -8.84
CA ALA A 290 20.04 12.21 -9.68
C ALA A 290 19.67 11.67 -11.07
N ASP A 291 18.61 12.25 -11.67
CA ASP A 291 18.25 11.95 -13.05
C ASP A 291 19.49 12.08 -13.93
N VAL A 292 19.96 10.98 -14.48
CA VAL A 292 20.92 10.99 -15.56
C VAL A 292 20.13 11.50 -16.76
N LYS A 293 20.15 12.83 -16.97
CA LYS A 293 19.68 13.41 -18.22
C LYS A 293 20.44 12.69 -19.32
N GLU A 294 19.72 11.91 -20.11
CA GLU A 294 20.26 11.37 -21.36
C GLU A 294 20.69 12.56 -22.23
N THR A 295 21.99 12.80 -22.22
CA THR A 295 22.64 13.58 -23.26
C THR A 295 22.76 12.65 -24.48
N ARG A 296 21.78 12.70 -25.36
CA ARG A 296 21.89 12.26 -26.75
C ARG A 296 21.57 13.42 -27.67
#